data_f1c99f53c74903313f79dc4c9ff5cec2
#
_entry.id   f1c99f53c74903313f79dc4c9ff5cec2
#
_cell.length_a   1.000
_cell.length_b   1.000
_cell.length_c   1.000
_cell.angle_alpha   90.00
_cell.angle_beta   90.00
_cell.angle_gamma   90.00
#
_symmetry.space_group_name_H-M   'P 1'
#
loop_
_entity.id
_entity.type
_entity.pdbx_description
1 polymer ?
#
loop_
_entity_poly.entity_id
_entity_poly.type
_entity_poly.pdbx_seq_one_letter_code
_entity_poly.pdbx_strand_id
1 'polypeptide(L)'
;RSVELIHNPLEIISDLDQLPLLRNLMSVCPLPDLELEKLFKKLRASILENFTSLKKASPELLRFQSALALQCFTNEYVYSQSQNEEKAINVLEKQIKELLSNNEQPSPQMILILASYKALHKYDWCQLLIVTNQIQDVFTRQVEEPNQEEKLKLNLPILEEISDKVSSSVRQQYEESPYPRWVNLG
;
A
#
# COMPACT_ATOMS: atom_id res chain seq x y z
N ARG A 1 9.74 24.16 7.32
CA ARG A 1 10.00 23.55 8.65
C ARG A 1 10.67 22.23 8.40
N SER A 2 11.81 21.97 9.01
CA SER A 2 12.52 20.72 8.83
C SER A 2 11.72 19.56 9.45
N VAL A 3 11.77 18.40 8.81
CA VAL A 3 11.07 17.16 9.20
C VAL A 3 11.44 16.70 10.63
N GLU A 4 12.50 17.24 11.21
CA GLU A 4 12.96 16.92 12.57
C GLU A 4 12.09 17.49 13.70
N LEU A 5 11.24 18.49 13.43
CA LEU A 5 10.39 19.17 14.43
C LEU A 5 8.95 18.61 14.53
N ILE A 6 8.71 17.41 14.04
CA ILE A 6 7.38 16.78 14.12
C ILE A 6 7.17 16.27 15.56
N HIS A 7 6.51 17.06 16.40
CA HIS A 7 6.17 16.68 17.78
C HIS A 7 4.96 15.75 17.87
N ASN A 8 4.02 15.84 16.92
CA ASN A 8 2.85 14.97 16.88
C ASN A 8 2.50 14.63 15.40
N PRO A 9 2.78 13.41 14.94
CA PRO A 9 2.47 13.00 13.57
C PRO A 9 0.99 13.10 13.18
N LEU A 10 0.09 12.97 14.15
CA LEU A 10 -1.36 13.02 13.88
C LEU A 10 -1.82 14.44 13.52
N GLU A 11 -1.21 15.49 14.07
CA GLU A 11 -1.51 16.89 13.71
C GLU A 11 -1.13 17.14 12.25
N ILE A 12 0.01 16.64 11.82
CA ILE A 12 0.46 16.79 10.42
C ILE A 12 -0.47 16.06 9.45
N ILE A 13 -1.00 14.88 9.83
CA ILE A 13 -1.94 14.15 9.00
C ILE A 13 -3.21 14.98 8.77
N SER A 14 -3.71 15.67 9.78
CA SER A 14 -4.87 16.56 9.62
C SER A 14 -4.59 17.69 8.63
N ASP A 15 -3.40 18.29 8.70
CA ASP A 15 -2.99 19.35 7.77
C ASP A 15 -2.82 18.81 6.34
N LEU A 16 -2.21 17.63 6.19
CA LEU A 16 -2.04 16.98 4.88
C LEU A 16 -3.37 16.55 4.26
N ASP A 17 -4.35 16.12 5.06
CA ASP A 17 -5.68 15.78 4.58
C ASP A 17 -6.42 16.98 3.96
N GLN A 18 -6.08 18.20 4.38
CA GLN A 18 -6.60 19.44 3.79
C GLN A 18 -5.96 19.81 2.45
N LEU A 19 -5.01 19.01 1.96
CA LEU A 19 -4.36 19.18 0.66
C LEU A 19 -4.87 18.11 -0.34
N PRO A 20 -6.07 18.28 -0.92
CA PRO A 20 -6.68 17.24 -1.77
C PRO A 20 -5.83 16.92 -2.99
N LEU A 21 -5.12 17.89 -3.56
CA LEU A 21 -4.23 17.67 -4.70
C LEU A 21 -3.07 16.74 -4.32
N LEU A 22 -2.42 16.94 -3.17
CA LEU A 22 -1.35 16.07 -2.71
C LEU A 22 -1.85 14.64 -2.52
N ARG A 23 -3.00 14.48 -1.87
CA ARG A 23 -3.61 13.17 -1.63
C ARG A 23 -3.96 12.45 -2.94
N ASN A 24 -4.51 13.16 -3.92
CA ASN A 24 -4.78 12.60 -5.24
C ASN A 24 -3.48 12.19 -5.96
N LEU A 25 -2.44 13.03 -5.91
CA LEU A 25 -1.13 12.69 -6.49
C LEU A 25 -0.53 11.44 -5.83
N MET A 26 -0.60 11.32 -4.49
CA MET A 26 -0.15 10.13 -3.77
C MET A 26 -0.85 8.85 -4.25
N SER A 27 -2.09 8.95 -4.69
CA SER A 27 -2.89 7.80 -5.13
C SER A 27 -2.58 7.36 -6.57
N VAL A 28 -2.07 8.24 -7.42
CA VAL A 28 -1.98 7.97 -8.87
C VAL A 28 -0.57 7.93 -9.43
N CYS A 29 0.42 8.55 -8.77
CA CYS A 29 1.79 8.58 -9.28
C CYS A 29 2.84 8.53 -8.17
N PRO A 30 4.04 7.99 -8.45
CA PRO A 30 5.17 8.11 -7.55
C PRO A 30 5.54 9.59 -7.37
N LEU A 31 5.85 9.98 -6.14
CA LEU A 31 6.30 11.34 -5.82
C LEU A 31 7.82 11.30 -5.52
N PRO A 32 8.69 11.53 -6.53
CA PRO A 32 10.13 11.39 -6.40
C PRO A 32 10.76 12.64 -5.75
N ASP A 33 10.30 12.97 -4.55
CA ASP A 33 10.81 14.06 -3.73
C ASP A 33 11.36 13.53 -2.41
N LEU A 34 12.63 13.81 -2.10
CA LEU A 34 13.32 13.27 -0.92
C LEU A 34 12.72 13.75 0.41
N GLU A 35 12.18 14.96 0.47
CA GLU A 35 11.57 15.48 1.68
C GLU A 35 10.19 14.85 1.92
N LEU A 36 9.41 14.67 0.86
CA LEU A 36 8.15 13.92 0.94
C LEU A 36 8.41 12.46 1.30
N GLU A 37 9.43 11.81 0.74
CA GLU A 37 9.80 10.44 1.11
C GLU A 37 10.12 10.34 2.61
N LYS A 38 10.98 11.21 3.13
CA LYS A 38 11.32 11.25 4.55
C LYS A 38 10.07 11.46 5.43
N LEU A 39 9.18 12.35 5.00
CA LEU A 39 7.93 12.63 5.70
C LEU A 39 7.03 11.39 5.71
N PHE A 40 6.76 10.79 4.56
CA PHE A 40 5.89 9.62 4.44
C PHE A 40 6.42 8.42 5.21
N LYS A 41 7.73 8.17 5.19
CA LYS A 41 8.37 7.13 6.00
C LYS A 41 8.15 7.36 7.50
N LYS A 42 8.36 8.59 7.99
CA LYS A 42 8.12 8.93 9.40
C LYS A 42 6.65 8.77 9.79
N LEU A 43 5.73 9.25 8.95
CA LEU A 43 4.30 9.12 9.21
C LEU A 43 3.85 7.67 9.21
N ARG A 44 4.33 6.86 8.24
CA ARG A 44 4.05 5.43 8.16
C ARG A 44 4.49 4.69 9.43
N ALA A 45 5.75 4.89 9.85
CA ALA A 45 6.28 4.29 11.07
C ALA A 45 5.50 4.72 12.31
N SER A 46 5.21 6.02 12.45
CA SER A 46 4.47 6.55 13.59
C SER A 46 3.02 6.03 13.67
N ILE A 47 2.34 5.87 12.54
CA ILE A 47 1.00 5.28 12.49
C ILE A 47 1.05 3.83 12.99
N LEU A 48 2.03 3.05 12.55
CA LEU A 48 2.22 1.66 12.96
C LEU A 48 2.54 1.56 14.47
N GLU A 49 3.46 2.38 14.98
CA GLU A 49 3.86 2.39 16.39
C GLU A 49 2.71 2.77 17.33
N ASN A 50 1.87 3.71 16.91
CA ASN A 50 0.75 4.19 17.72
C ASN A 50 -0.57 3.46 17.47
N PHE A 51 -0.59 2.44 16.62
CA PHE A 51 -1.81 1.75 16.22
C PHE A 51 -2.61 1.21 17.43
N THR A 52 -1.95 0.58 18.41
CA THR A 52 -2.60 0.00 19.60
C THR A 52 -3.16 1.05 20.56
N SER A 53 -2.62 2.27 20.54
CA SER A 53 -3.09 3.39 21.38
C SER A 53 -4.27 4.16 20.76
N LEU A 54 -4.45 4.05 19.45
CA LEU A 54 -5.52 4.70 18.70
C LEU A 54 -6.79 3.84 18.77
N LYS A 55 -7.60 4.02 19.79
CA LYS A 55 -8.85 3.24 20.00
C LYS A 55 -9.82 3.30 18.81
N LYS A 56 -9.81 4.38 18.03
CA LYS A 56 -10.59 4.54 16.79
C LYS A 56 -9.91 5.56 15.89
N ALA A 57 -9.59 5.14 14.67
CA ALA A 57 -9.04 6.04 13.66
C ALA A 57 -10.08 7.10 13.24
N SER A 58 -9.64 8.34 13.11
CA SER A 58 -10.49 9.40 12.57
C SER A 58 -10.66 9.22 11.04
N PRO A 59 -11.74 9.78 10.44
CA PRO A 59 -11.91 9.75 8.99
C PRO A 59 -10.72 10.35 8.22
N GLU A 60 -10.13 11.42 8.72
CA GLU A 60 -8.95 12.09 8.15
C GLU A 60 -7.75 11.14 8.12
N LEU A 61 -7.50 10.46 9.25
CA LEU A 61 -6.43 9.47 9.36
C LEU A 61 -6.61 8.33 8.36
N LEU A 62 -7.82 7.78 8.23
CA LEU A 62 -8.11 6.69 7.29
C LEU A 62 -7.94 7.14 5.83
N ARG A 63 -8.39 8.36 5.47
CA ARG A 63 -8.17 8.89 4.11
C ARG A 63 -6.70 9.07 3.80
N PHE A 64 -5.93 9.62 4.75
CA PHE A 64 -4.48 9.75 4.58
C PHE A 64 -3.79 8.39 4.47
N GLN A 65 -4.16 7.42 5.32
CA GLN A 65 -3.61 6.06 5.27
C GLN A 65 -3.92 5.36 3.94
N SER A 66 -5.13 5.55 3.39
CA SER A 66 -5.48 5.05 2.06
C SER A 66 -4.55 5.61 0.99
N ALA A 67 -4.38 6.94 0.94
CA ALA A 67 -3.46 7.57 0.00
C ALA A 67 -2.00 7.13 0.18
N LEU A 68 -1.54 6.96 1.43
CA LEU A 68 -0.21 6.47 1.75
C LEU A 68 0.00 5.02 1.30
N ALA A 69 -0.99 4.16 1.49
CA ALA A 69 -0.95 2.77 1.03
C ALA A 69 -0.88 2.68 -0.51
N LEU A 70 -1.61 3.54 -1.22
CA LEU A 70 -1.55 3.66 -2.67
C LEU A 70 -0.20 4.20 -3.14
N GLN A 71 0.35 5.22 -2.47
CA GLN A 71 1.68 5.75 -2.75
C GLN A 71 2.77 4.67 -2.58
N CYS A 72 2.71 3.90 -1.49
CA CYS A 72 3.66 2.81 -1.26
C CYS A 72 3.54 1.70 -2.30
N PHE A 73 2.34 1.37 -2.74
CA PHE A 73 2.11 0.39 -3.80
C PHE A 73 2.60 0.89 -5.16
N THR A 74 2.30 2.15 -5.50
CA THR A 74 2.68 2.76 -6.79
C THR A 74 4.19 2.92 -6.91
N ASN A 75 4.92 3.16 -5.81
CA ASN A 75 6.38 3.25 -5.80
C ASN A 75 7.08 1.91 -5.50
N GLU A 76 6.38 0.76 -5.64
CA GLU A 76 6.94 -0.59 -5.47
C GLU A 76 7.52 -0.84 -4.07
N TYR A 77 6.98 -0.20 -3.04
CA TYR A 77 7.46 -0.33 -1.64
C TYR A 77 8.95 0.00 -1.45
N VAL A 78 9.48 0.91 -2.26
CA VAL A 78 10.90 1.32 -2.19
C VAL A 78 11.30 1.96 -0.86
N TYR A 79 10.32 2.43 -0.09
CA TYR A 79 10.58 3.05 1.21
C TYR A 79 11.17 2.02 2.19
N SER A 80 12.39 2.30 2.67
CA SER A 80 13.04 1.44 3.66
C SER A 80 12.23 1.32 4.94
N GLN A 81 12.33 0.18 5.60
CA GLN A 81 11.70 -0.10 6.89
C GLN A 81 12.77 -0.52 7.91
N SER A 82 12.54 -0.21 9.17
CA SER A 82 13.37 -0.64 10.27
C SER A 82 13.03 -2.08 10.70
N GLN A 83 13.93 -2.73 11.44
CA GLN A 83 13.66 -4.05 12.02
C GLN A 83 12.46 -4.05 12.98
N ASN A 84 12.20 -2.91 13.66
CA ASN A 84 11.06 -2.78 14.56
C ASN A 84 9.74 -2.71 13.78
N GLU A 85 9.71 -1.95 12.67
CA GLU A 85 8.55 -1.93 11.76
C GLU A 85 8.28 -3.33 11.20
N GLU A 86 9.31 -4.04 10.75
CA GLU A 86 9.16 -5.41 10.23
C GLU A 86 8.55 -6.36 11.26
N LYS A 87 9.02 -6.33 12.51
CA LYS A 87 8.44 -7.13 13.60
C LYS A 87 6.99 -6.75 13.88
N ALA A 88 6.68 -5.45 13.92
CA ALA A 88 5.33 -4.97 14.18
C ALA A 88 4.36 -5.37 13.05
N ILE A 89 4.79 -5.28 11.80
CA ILE A 89 4.00 -5.73 10.64
C ILE A 89 3.76 -7.24 10.67
N ASN A 90 4.76 -8.04 11.02
CA ASN A 90 4.57 -9.49 11.14
C ASN A 90 3.59 -9.87 12.27
N VAL A 91 3.52 -9.08 13.35
CA VAL A 91 2.50 -9.26 14.39
C VAL A 91 1.12 -8.86 13.86
N LEU A 92 1.01 -7.73 13.16
CA LEU A 92 -0.24 -7.27 12.55
C LEU A 92 -0.80 -8.27 11.54
N GLU A 93 0.05 -8.85 10.69
CA GLU A 93 -0.35 -9.91 9.75
C GLU A 93 -0.98 -11.11 10.46
N LYS A 94 -0.36 -11.58 11.54
CA LYS A 94 -0.88 -12.69 12.34
C LYS A 94 -2.24 -12.35 12.95
N GLN A 95 -2.39 -11.14 13.50
CA GLN A 95 -3.67 -10.69 14.05
C GLN A 95 -4.77 -10.63 12.99
N ILE A 96 -4.49 -10.10 11.80
CA ILE A 96 -5.45 -10.08 10.70
C ILE A 96 -5.87 -11.51 10.33
N LYS A 97 -4.91 -12.42 10.19
CA LYS A 97 -5.17 -13.82 9.85
C LYS A 97 -5.99 -14.53 10.92
N GLU A 98 -5.72 -14.28 12.20
CA GLU A 98 -6.46 -14.84 13.34
C GLU A 98 -7.92 -14.33 13.35
N LEU A 99 -8.14 -13.03 13.16
CA LEU A 99 -9.49 -12.46 13.07
C LEU A 99 -10.29 -13.12 11.95
N LEU A 100 -9.73 -13.18 10.74
CA LEU A 100 -10.40 -13.80 9.59
C LEU A 100 -10.67 -15.29 9.80
N SER A 101 -9.77 -16.02 10.47
CA SER A 101 -9.97 -17.44 10.82
C SER A 101 -11.14 -17.64 11.80
N ASN A 102 -11.42 -16.64 12.63
CA ASN A 102 -12.55 -16.63 13.57
C ASN A 102 -13.84 -16.03 12.96
N ASN A 103 -13.87 -15.80 11.63
CA ASN A 103 -14.95 -15.09 10.92
C ASN A 103 -15.18 -13.64 11.42
N GLU A 104 -14.15 -13.02 11.97
CA GLU A 104 -14.17 -11.60 12.36
C GLU A 104 -13.45 -10.76 11.30
N GLN A 105 -13.92 -9.52 11.10
CA GLN A 105 -13.29 -8.62 10.14
C GLN A 105 -12.24 -7.75 10.82
N PRO A 106 -11.03 -7.64 10.25
CA PRO A 106 -10.06 -6.67 10.70
C PRO A 106 -10.58 -5.25 10.48
N SER A 107 -10.16 -4.32 11.34
CA SER A 107 -10.53 -2.92 11.14
C SER A 107 -9.94 -2.35 9.84
N PRO A 108 -10.59 -1.37 9.19
CA PRO A 108 -10.03 -0.70 8.03
C PRO A 108 -8.60 -0.18 8.26
N GLN A 109 -8.33 0.33 9.46
CA GLN A 109 -7.00 0.81 9.83
C GLN A 109 -5.93 -0.29 9.77
N MET A 110 -6.22 -1.51 10.25
CA MET A 110 -5.29 -2.65 10.17
C MET A 110 -4.91 -2.96 8.73
N ILE A 111 -5.92 -2.98 7.84
CA ILE A 111 -5.72 -3.26 6.42
C ILE A 111 -4.89 -2.15 5.75
N LEU A 112 -5.20 -0.88 6.01
CA LEU A 112 -4.47 0.26 5.42
C LEU A 112 -3.02 0.34 5.91
N ILE A 113 -2.75 0.02 7.19
CA ILE A 113 -1.39 -0.09 7.69
C ILE A 113 -0.65 -1.20 6.95
N LEU A 114 -1.20 -2.41 6.89
CA LEU A 114 -0.56 -3.52 6.18
C LEU A 114 -0.32 -3.19 4.71
N ALA A 115 -1.31 -2.62 4.03
CA ALA A 115 -1.26 -2.22 2.63
C ALA A 115 -0.18 -1.17 2.32
N SER A 116 0.27 -0.38 3.31
CA SER A 116 1.37 0.57 3.15
C SER A 116 2.77 -0.05 3.28
N TYR A 117 2.85 -1.33 3.66
CA TYR A 117 4.11 -2.08 3.77
C TYR A 117 4.20 -3.26 2.79
N LYS A 118 3.07 -3.89 2.46
CA LYS A 118 3.01 -5.10 1.63
C LYS A 118 1.75 -5.10 0.76
N ALA A 119 1.90 -5.59 -0.47
CA ALA A 119 0.79 -5.67 -1.41
C ALA A 119 -0.25 -6.71 -0.98
N LEU A 120 -1.53 -6.30 -0.92
CA LEU A 120 -2.62 -7.14 -0.42
C LEU A 120 -2.89 -8.35 -1.31
N HIS A 121 -2.70 -8.27 -2.64
CA HIS A 121 -2.92 -9.40 -3.56
C HIS A 121 -2.01 -10.60 -3.30
N LYS A 122 -0.91 -10.41 -2.54
CA LYS A 122 0.01 -11.50 -2.17
C LYS A 122 -0.53 -12.40 -1.05
N TYR A 123 -1.69 -12.05 -0.48
CA TYR A 123 -2.31 -12.80 0.61
C TYR A 123 -3.53 -13.57 0.14
N ASP A 124 -3.55 -14.89 0.32
CA ASP A 124 -4.67 -15.75 -0.04
C ASP A 124 -5.99 -15.35 0.64
N TRP A 125 -5.88 -14.79 1.85
CA TRP A 125 -7.03 -14.36 2.64
C TRP A 125 -7.63 -13.01 2.21
N CYS A 126 -7.01 -12.28 1.28
CA CYS A 126 -7.53 -10.98 0.85
C CYS A 126 -8.96 -11.04 0.31
N GLN A 127 -9.35 -12.18 -0.26
CA GLN A 127 -10.71 -12.42 -0.76
C GLN A 127 -11.77 -12.57 0.35
N LEU A 128 -11.36 -12.77 1.60
CA LEU A 128 -12.25 -12.87 2.76
C LEU A 128 -12.59 -11.51 3.36
N LEU A 129 -11.95 -10.45 2.90
CA LEU A 129 -12.19 -9.09 3.40
C LEU A 129 -13.55 -8.56 2.95
N ILE A 130 -14.30 -8.01 3.89
CA ILE A 130 -15.47 -7.19 3.58
C ILE A 130 -14.98 -5.79 3.23
N VAL A 131 -15.12 -5.43 1.97
CA VAL A 131 -14.63 -4.15 1.45
C VAL A 131 -15.57 -3.03 1.90
N THR A 132 -15.04 -2.12 2.69
CA THR A 132 -15.74 -0.91 3.14
C THR A 132 -15.28 0.30 2.33
N ASN A 133 -16.03 1.40 2.35
CA ASN A 133 -15.65 2.63 1.64
C ASN A 133 -14.25 3.14 2.03
N GLN A 134 -13.79 2.85 3.26
CA GLN A 134 -12.49 3.30 3.75
C GLN A 134 -11.30 2.56 3.10
N ILE A 135 -11.50 1.34 2.62
CA ILE A 135 -10.46 0.51 2.00
C ILE A 135 -10.71 0.24 0.51
N GLN A 136 -11.82 0.73 -0.06
CA GLN A 136 -12.25 0.42 -1.43
C GLN A 136 -11.14 0.72 -2.45
N ASP A 137 -10.59 1.94 -2.45
CA ASP A 137 -9.59 2.37 -3.43
C ASP A 137 -8.32 1.50 -3.33
N VAL A 138 -7.89 1.20 -2.10
CA VAL A 138 -6.72 0.35 -1.86
C VAL A 138 -6.99 -1.09 -2.30
N PHE A 139 -8.20 -1.62 -2.01
CA PHE A 139 -8.58 -2.97 -2.43
C PHE A 139 -8.62 -3.09 -3.95
N THR A 140 -9.25 -2.13 -4.61
CA THR A 140 -9.30 -2.12 -6.08
C THR A 140 -7.90 -2.11 -6.68
N ARG A 141 -7.02 -1.20 -6.24
CA ARG A 141 -5.66 -1.06 -6.79
C ARG A 141 -4.73 -2.20 -6.42
N GLN A 142 -4.83 -2.74 -5.19
CA GLN A 142 -3.88 -3.75 -4.71
C GLN A 142 -4.37 -5.20 -4.84
N VAL A 143 -5.66 -5.43 -5.13
CA VAL A 143 -6.24 -6.77 -5.25
C VAL A 143 -6.97 -6.98 -6.57
N GLU A 144 -7.97 -6.13 -6.90
CA GLU A 144 -8.80 -6.36 -8.08
C GLU A 144 -8.02 -6.18 -9.37
N GLU A 145 -7.31 -5.05 -9.51
CA GLU A 145 -6.52 -4.75 -10.72
C GLU A 145 -5.40 -5.79 -10.96
N PRO A 146 -4.55 -6.15 -9.98
CA PRO A 146 -3.55 -7.22 -10.19
C PRO A 146 -4.16 -8.57 -10.57
N ASN A 147 -5.30 -8.94 -9.96
CA ASN A 147 -6.00 -10.17 -10.30
C ASN A 147 -6.58 -10.14 -11.74
N GLN A 148 -7.02 -8.97 -12.20
CA GLN A 148 -7.49 -8.80 -13.58
C GLN A 148 -6.32 -8.86 -14.57
N GLU A 149 -5.19 -8.23 -14.25
CA GLU A 149 -3.96 -8.28 -15.06
C GLU A 149 -3.47 -9.73 -15.22
N GLU A 150 -3.46 -10.50 -14.14
CA GLU A 150 -3.06 -11.92 -14.19
C GLU A 150 -3.98 -12.74 -15.10
N LYS A 151 -5.30 -12.55 -14.99
CA LYS A 151 -6.27 -13.21 -15.87
C LYS A 151 -6.09 -12.81 -17.34
N LEU A 152 -5.79 -11.54 -17.62
CA LEU A 152 -5.52 -11.07 -18.97
C LEU A 152 -4.23 -11.67 -19.53
N LYS A 153 -3.17 -11.75 -18.73
CA LYS A 153 -1.90 -12.39 -19.12
C LYS A 153 -2.11 -13.84 -19.57
N LEU A 154 -2.94 -14.62 -18.89
CA LEU A 154 -3.24 -16.00 -19.25
C LEU A 154 -3.92 -16.15 -20.62
N ASN A 155 -4.59 -15.11 -21.11
CA ASN A 155 -5.31 -15.08 -22.37
C ASN A 155 -4.51 -14.46 -23.52
N LEU A 156 -3.30 -13.94 -23.27
CA LEU A 156 -2.46 -13.36 -24.31
C LEU A 156 -1.78 -14.47 -25.13
N PRO A 157 -1.83 -14.40 -26.49
CA PRO A 157 -1.13 -15.36 -27.31
C PRO A 157 0.38 -15.17 -27.18
N ILE A 158 1.10 -16.26 -26.97
CA ILE A 158 2.57 -16.26 -27.02
C ILE A 158 2.98 -16.27 -28.48
N LEU A 159 3.62 -15.20 -28.96
CA LEU A 159 4.06 -15.07 -30.35
C LEU A 159 5.30 -15.90 -30.65
N GLU A 160 6.27 -15.93 -29.73
CA GLU A 160 7.51 -16.72 -29.82
C GLU A 160 8.01 -17.09 -28.43
N GLU A 161 8.61 -18.29 -28.32
CA GLU A 161 9.32 -18.67 -27.11
C GLU A 161 10.70 -18.00 -27.06
N ILE A 162 10.99 -17.29 -25.98
CA ILE A 162 12.32 -16.70 -25.76
C ILE A 162 13.24 -17.80 -25.21
N SER A 163 14.19 -18.24 -26.02
CA SER A 163 15.15 -19.28 -25.67
C SER A 163 16.42 -18.75 -24.98
N ASP A 164 16.74 -17.47 -25.19
CA ASP A 164 17.89 -16.83 -24.54
C ASP A 164 17.64 -16.51 -23.08
N LYS A 165 18.60 -16.93 -22.21
CA LYS A 165 18.49 -16.80 -20.76
C LYS A 165 18.42 -15.33 -20.29
N VAL A 166 19.18 -14.44 -20.93
CA VAL A 166 19.20 -13.01 -20.55
C VAL A 166 17.87 -12.37 -20.93
N SER A 167 17.39 -12.62 -22.13
CA SER A 167 16.10 -12.11 -22.62
C SER A 167 14.93 -12.65 -21.79
N SER A 168 14.98 -13.91 -21.36
CA SER A 168 13.99 -14.49 -20.47
C SER A 168 13.98 -13.80 -19.10
N SER A 169 15.16 -13.51 -18.53
CA SER A 169 15.26 -12.80 -17.23
C SER A 169 14.77 -11.36 -17.34
N VAL A 170 15.10 -10.67 -18.42
CA VAL A 170 14.62 -9.30 -18.70
C VAL A 170 13.08 -9.29 -18.88
N ARG A 171 12.55 -10.24 -19.66
CA ARG A 171 11.10 -10.41 -19.81
C ARG A 171 10.42 -10.62 -18.45
N GLN A 172 10.93 -11.55 -17.63
CA GLN A 172 10.38 -11.80 -16.29
C GLN A 172 10.38 -10.52 -15.44
N GLN A 173 11.45 -9.74 -15.46
CA GLN A 173 11.54 -8.47 -14.72
C GLN A 173 10.46 -7.48 -15.17
N TYR A 174 10.22 -7.32 -16.49
CA TYR A 174 9.18 -6.43 -17.01
C TYR A 174 7.77 -6.95 -16.77
N GLU A 175 7.57 -8.27 -16.69
CA GLU A 175 6.30 -8.87 -16.35
C GLU A 175 5.95 -8.72 -14.86
N GLU A 176 6.96 -8.80 -13.97
CA GLU A 176 6.78 -8.61 -12.53
C GLU A 176 6.63 -7.13 -12.15
N SER A 177 7.36 -6.25 -12.82
CA SER A 177 7.40 -4.81 -12.52
C SER A 177 7.33 -3.98 -13.81
N PRO A 178 6.16 -3.90 -14.46
CA PRO A 178 6.01 -3.14 -15.69
C PRO A 178 6.25 -1.64 -15.46
N TYR A 179 7.05 -1.02 -16.32
CA TYR A 179 7.32 0.42 -16.27
C TYR A 179 7.09 1.06 -17.66
N PRO A 180 6.35 2.16 -17.74
CA PRO A 180 5.61 2.81 -16.65
C PRO A 180 4.38 1.98 -16.23
N ARG A 181 4.05 2.03 -14.93
CA ARG A 181 2.83 1.41 -14.44
C ARG A 181 1.61 2.22 -14.91
N TRP A 182 0.68 1.57 -15.57
CA TRP A 182 -0.56 2.21 -16.01
C TRP A 182 -1.47 2.48 -14.82
N VAL A 183 -2.03 3.67 -14.76
CA VAL A 183 -3.01 4.08 -13.76
C VAL A 183 -4.24 4.57 -14.49
N ASN A 184 -5.40 4.00 -14.16
CA ASN A 184 -6.67 4.53 -14.67
C ASN A 184 -6.99 5.82 -13.89
N LEU A 185 -7.13 6.92 -14.60
CA LEU A 185 -7.45 8.23 -14.01
C LEU A 185 -8.96 8.50 -13.91
N GLY A 186 -9.80 7.50 -14.20
CA GLY A 186 -11.27 7.60 -14.08
C GLY A 186 -11.94 8.19 -15.31
#